data_df879e3fb081c6a4a1e2bf7af187e627
#
_entry.id   df879e3fb081c6a4a1e2bf7af187e627
#
_cell.length_a   1.000
_cell.length_b   1.000
_cell.length_c   1.000
_cell.angle_alpha   90.00
_cell.angle_beta   90.00
_cell.angle_gamma   90.00
#
_symmetry.space_group_name_H-M   'P 1'
#
loop_
_entity.id
_entity.type
_entity.pdbx_description
1 polymer ?
#
loop_
_entity_poly.entity_id
_entity_poly.type
_entity_poly.pdbx_seq_one_letter_code
_entity_poly.pdbx_strand_id
1 'polypeptide(L)'
;MIYCIGFARRFADARIYLSYIISDSETDFKMRMRKKKHSGERIEACSALLLRLSPDDTGYSALDGAREVSRAVFGREMPLELEIGCGKGDFAVGLSPERADSGIIALERVADVAVTALEKAAASADARPDNLRFVIGNAQNLPVWFPENTFSRIYINFCDPWPQKGYAKRRLTAPGFLALYRRLLVPGGELRFKTDNEGLFDWSLEQFAAEGLRVAVMTRDLHSSALAEGNIMTEYERNFTSKGMPIYSAHVVFDKKDDGNNE
;
A
#
# COMPACT_ATOMS: atom_id res chain seq x y z
N MET A 1 -22.51 -6.77 -21.15
CA MET A 1 -21.42 -7.68 -21.60
C MET A 1 -20.49 -7.06 -22.65
N ILE A 2 -20.31 -5.73 -22.67
CA ILE A 2 -19.52 -5.02 -23.73
C ILE A 2 -18.40 -4.15 -23.13
N TYR A 3 -18.40 -3.88 -21.83
CA TYR A 3 -17.44 -2.96 -21.20
C TYR A 3 -16.11 -3.57 -20.72
N CYS A 4 -16.02 -4.90 -20.59
CA CYS A 4 -14.78 -5.56 -20.14
C CYS A 4 -13.71 -5.72 -21.21
N ILE A 5 -14.01 -5.49 -22.49
CA ILE A 5 -13.06 -5.76 -23.61
C ILE A 5 -12.19 -4.55 -23.94
N GLY A 6 -12.57 -3.35 -23.51
CA GLY A 6 -11.82 -2.11 -23.81
C GLY A 6 -10.58 -1.88 -22.94
N PHE A 7 -10.54 -2.43 -21.73
CA PHE A 7 -9.49 -2.13 -20.74
C PHE A 7 -8.19 -2.91 -21.00
N ALA A 8 -8.28 -4.12 -21.53
CA ALA A 8 -7.10 -4.98 -21.78
C ALA A 8 -6.25 -4.57 -22.99
N ARG A 9 -6.72 -3.66 -23.83
CA ARG A 9 -6.05 -3.33 -25.11
C ARG A 9 -5.04 -2.18 -25.07
N ARG A 10 -4.97 -1.37 -24.00
CA ARG A 10 -4.06 -0.20 -23.98
C ARG A 10 -2.62 -0.47 -23.56
N PHE A 11 -2.34 -1.60 -22.91
CA PHE A 11 -0.98 -2.03 -22.57
C PHE A 11 -0.65 -3.39 -23.20
N ALA A 12 -0.83 -3.48 -24.52
CA ALA A 12 -0.40 -4.66 -25.27
C ALA A 12 1.14 -4.81 -25.31
N ASP A 13 1.89 -3.76 -24.96
CA ASP A 13 3.35 -3.80 -24.98
C ASP A 13 3.92 -3.75 -23.57
N ALA A 14 4.19 -4.93 -23.03
CA ALA A 14 4.88 -5.13 -21.75
C ALA A 14 6.23 -4.38 -21.70
N ARG A 15 6.86 -4.09 -22.85
CA ARG A 15 8.13 -3.38 -22.93
C ARG A 15 7.97 -1.90 -22.58
N ILE A 16 6.87 -1.26 -23.02
CA ILE A 16 6.59 0.15 -22.70
C ILE A 16 6.32 0.31 -21.21
N TYR A 17 5.51 -0.58 -20.62
CA TYR A 17 5.23 -0.55 -19.19
C TYR A 17 6.50 -0.79 -18.35
N LEU A 18 7.33 -1.75 -18.73
CA LEU A 18 8.59 -2.04 -18.06
C LEU A 18 9.60 -0.90 -18.21
N SER A 19 9.68 -0.25 -19.38
CA SER A 19 10.55 0.92 -19.58
C SER A 19 10.13 2.09 -18.68
N TYR A 20 8.84 2.30 -18.50
CA TYR A 20 8.29 3.30 -17.60
C TYR A 20 8.65 3.01 -16.12
N ILE A 21 8.41 1.79 -15.64
CA ILE A 21 8.75 1.38 -14.26
C ILE A 21 10.26 1.56 -13.99
N ILE A 22 11.10 1.21 -14.97
CA ILE A 22 12.55 1.32 -14.85
C ILE A 22 13.01 2.78 -14.86
N SER A 23 12.36 3.66 -15.67
CA SER A 23 12.73 5.08 -15.78
C SER A 23 12.32 5.90 -14.55
N ASP A 24 11.17 5.63 -13.95
CA ASP A 24 10.66 6.35 -12.77
C ASP A 24 11.49 6.05 -11.50
N SER A 25 12.16 4.90 -11.46
CA SER A 25 13.09 4.54 -10.38
C SER A 25 14.42 5.32 -10.39
N GLU A 26 14.75 6.03 -11.47
CA GLU A 26 16.04 6.71 -11.63
C GLU A 26 16.08 8.16 -11.11
N THR A 27 14.94 8.79 -10.83
CA THR A 27 14.89 10.23 -10.56
C THR A 27 14.86 10.65 -9.08
N ASP A 28 14.78 9.74 -8.10
CA ASP A 28 14.76 10.18 -6.72
C ASP A 28 15.55 9.28 -5.76
N PHE A 29 16.56 9.90 -5.15
CA PHE A 29 17.39 9.46 -4.03
C PHE A 29 18.24 8.20 -4.22
N LYS A 30 19.53 8.42 -4.43
CA LYS A 30 20.63 7.44 -4.44
C LYS A 30 20.82 6.71 -3.09
N MET A 31 19.88 5.88 -2.70
CA MET A 31 20.28 4.66 -2.02
C MET A 31 20.58 3.65 -3.13
N ARG A 32 21.85 3.42 -3.41
CA ARG A 32 22.36 2.50 -4.42
C ARG A 32 21.92 1.07 -4.09
N MET A 33 20.67 0.77 -4.27
CA MET A 33 20.25 -0.62 -4.37
C MET A 33 20.80 -1.17 -5.68
N ARG A 34 21.54 -2.26 -5.58
CA ARG A 34 22.15 -2.95 -6.72
C ARG A 34 21.00 -3.41 -7.64
N LYS A 35 20.93 -2.88 -8.88
CA LYS A 35 19.93 -3.33 -9.87
C LYS A 35 19.95 -4.85 -9.96
N LYS A 36 18.79 -5.47 -9.78
CA LYS A 36 18.66 -6.91 -9.94
C LYS A 36 18.75 -7.25 -11.43
N LYS A 37 19.53 -8.29 -11.74
CA LYS A 37 19.60 -8.80 -13.11
C LYS A 37 18.23 -9.30 -13.54
N HIS A 38 17.82 -8.98 -14.79
CA HIS A 38 16.58 -9.45 -15.40
C HIS A 38 15.29 -9.11 -14.63
N SER A 39 15.25 -7.98 -13.89
CA SER A 39 14.06 -7.58 -13.13
C SER A 39 12.80 -7.55 -13.98
N GLY A 40 12.90 -7.06 -15.22
CA GLY A 40 11.76 -6.96 -16.15
C GLY A 40 11.18 -8.34 -16.50
N GLU A 41 12.02 -9.30 -16.90
CA GLU A 41 11.60 -10.67 -17.24
C GLU A 41 10.98 -11.38 -16.03
N ARG A 42 11.55 -11.16 -14.84
CA ARG A 42 11.08 -11.74 -13.58
C ARG A 42 9.73 -11.17 -13.15
N ILE A 43 9.51 -9.84 -13.33
CA ILE A 43 8.23 -9.20 -13.11
C ILE A 43 7.18 -9.76 -14.09
N GLU A 44 7.56 -9.91 -15.36
CA GLU A 44 6.67 -10.44 -16.39
C GLU A 44 6.25 -11.89 -16.10
N ALA A 45 7.15 -12.72 -15.59
CA ALA A 45 6.83 -14.08 -15.15
C ALA A 45 5.77 -14.12 -14.03
N CYS A 46 5.61 -13.02 -13.29
CA CYS A 46 4.60 -12.86 -12.24
C CYS A 46 3.41 -11.98 -12.66
N SER A 47 3.22 -11.77 -13.97
CA SER A 47 2.21 -10.85 -14.53
C SER A 47 0.78 -11.06 -14.04
N ALA A 48 0.40 -12.30 -13.69
CA ALA A 48 -0.91 -12.62 -13.14
C ALA A 48 -1.18 -11.99 -11.75
N LEU A 49 -0.14 -11.59 -11.03
CA LEU A 49 -0.23 -10.90 -9.74
C LEU A 49 -0.11 -9.38 -9.87
N LEU A 50 0.20 -8.86 -11.07
CA LEU A 50 0.52 -7.46 -11.27
C LEU A 50 -0.65 -6.69 -11.89
N LEU A 51 -1.07 -5.61 -11.23
CA LEU A 51 -1.92 -4.59 -11.83
C LEU A 51 -1.03 -3.58 -12.55
N ARG A 52 -1.17 -3.52 -13.86
CA ARG A 52 -0.37 -2.62 -14.70
C ARG A 52 -1.04 -1.25 -14.76
N LEU A 53 -0.57 -0.33 -13.91
CA LEU A 53 -1.06 1.04 -13.81
C LEU A 53 0.10 2.00 -14.07
N SER A 54 -0.10 2.97 -14.94
CA SER A 54 0.86 4.06 -15.17
C SER A 54 0.27 5.40 -14.74
N PRO A 55 1.07 6.46 -14.51
CA PRO A 55 0.54 7.78 -14.15
C PRO A 55 -0.40 8.39 -15.18
N ASP A 56 -0.22 8.03 -16.47
CA ASP A 56 -1.06 8.51 -17.56
C ASP A 56 -2.34 7.66 -17.74
N ASP A 57 -2.48 6.59 -16.95
CA ASP A 57 -3.63 5.70 -16.98
C ASP A 57 -4.64 6.10 -15.89
N THR A 58 -5.88 6.22 -16.26
CA THR A 58 -6.97 6.45 -15.29
C THR A 58 -7.24 5.25 -14.39
N GLY A 59 -6.61 4.10 -14.67
CA GLY A 59 -6.77 2.90 -13.87
C GLY A 59 -8.23 2.51 -13.70
N TYR A 60 -8.66 2.40 -12.46
CA TYR A 60 -10.03 2.06 -12.07
C TYR A 60 -10.86 3.28 -11.64
N SER A 61 -10.33 4.52 -11.78
CA SER A 61 -10.95 5.73 -11.23
C SER A 61 -12.31 6.09 -11.86
N ALA A 62 -12.64 5.52 -13.02
CA ALA A 62 -13.95 5.67 -13.67
C ALA A 62 -15.04 4.71 -13.14
N LEU A 63 -14.66 3.77 -12.25
CA LEU A 63 -15.59 2.82 -11.64
C LEU A 63 -16.30 3.44 -10.43
N ASP A 64 -17.45 2.87 -10.07
CA ASP A 64 -18.24 3.33 -8.92
C ASP A 64 -17.81 2.60 -7.63
N GLY A 65 -16.71 3.12 -7.02
CA GLY A 65 -16.23 2.70 -5.71
C GLY A 65 -15.69 1.27 -5.60
N ALA A 66 -15.56 0.82 -4.36
CA ALA A 66 -14.89 -0.44 -3.99
C ALA A 66 -15.46 -1.70 -4.65
N ARG A 67 -16.80 -1.76 -4.81
CA ARG A 67 -17.48 -2.93 -5.35
C ARG A 67 -17.09 -3.22 -6.79
N GLU A 68 -17.13 -2.20 -7.65
CA GLU A 68 -16.77 -2.36 -9.05
C GLU A 68 -15.28 -2.60 -9.22
N VAL A 69 -14.43 -1.91 -8.43
CA VAL A 69 -12.99 -2.14 -8.42
C VAL A 69 -12.67 -3.59 -8.01
N SER A 70 -13.29 -4.12 -6.96
CA SER A 70 -13.04 -5.48 -6.50
C SER A 70 -13.46 -6.53 -7.54
N ARG A 71 -14.61 -6.34 -8.21
CA ARG A 71 -15.02 -7.20 -9.32
C ARG A 71 -14.03 -7.15 -10.49
N ALA A 72 -13.57 -5.97 -10.85
CA ALA A 72 -12.63 -5.79 -11.96
C ALA A 72 -11.26 -6.42 -11.67
N VAL A 73 -10.78 -6.34 -10.42
CA VAL A 73 -9.44 -6.81 -10.02
C VAL A 73 -9.44 -8.29 -9.63
N PHE A 74 -10.46 -8.76 -8.91
CA PHE A 74 -10.51 -10.09 -8.29
C PHE A 74 -11.62 -10.98 -8.82
N GLY A 75 -12.49 -10.48 -9.71
CA GLY A 75 -13.62 -11.24 -10.28
C GLY A 75 -14.80 -11.42 -9.32
N ARG A 76 -14.75 -10.88 -8.11
CA ARG A 76 -15.77 -10.98 -7.07
C ARG A 76 -15.85 -9.71 -6.22
N GLU A 77 -17.01 -9.50 -5.56
CA GLU A 77 -17.15 -8.43 -4.60
C GLU A 77 -16.48 -8.79 -3.27
N MET A 78 -15.67 -7.88 -2.77
CA MET A 78 -15.01 -8.00 -1.48
C MET A 78 -14.52 -6.63 -1.00
N PRO A 79 -14.36 -6.40 0.31
CA PRO A 79 -13.65 -5.24 0.82
C PRO A 79 -12.23 -5.18 0.25
N LEU A 80 -11.74 -3.97 -0.01
CA LEU A 80 -10.38 -3.79 -0.50
C LEU A 80 -9.51 -3.20 0.60
N GLU A 81 -8.29 -3.72 0.73
CA GLU A 81 -7.27 -3.24 1.64
C GLU A 81 -6.00 -2.90 0.83
N LEU A 82 -5.27 -1.88 1.26
CA LEU A 82 -4.08 -1.36 0.55
C LEU A 82 -2.88 -1.36 1.48
N GLU A 83 -1.76 -1.97 1.07
CA GLU A 83 -0.45 -1.74 1.69
C GLU A 83 0.37 -0.76 0.85
N ILE A 84 0.88 0.32 1.46
CA ILE A 84 1.74 1.31 0.81
C ILE A 84 3.18 1.11 1.26
N GLY A 85 4.07 0.82 0.29
CA GLY A 85 5.47 0.50 0.55
C GLY A 85 5.66 -0.95 0.99
N CYS A 86 5.08 -1.90 0.26
CA CYS A 86 5.10 -3.31 0.65
C CYS A 86 6.51 -3.95 0.65
N GLY A 87 7.50 -3.27 0.10
CA GLY A 87 8.87 -3.74 0.10
C GLY A 87 9.02 -5.11 -0.56
N LYS A 88 9.58 -6.07 0.18
CA LYS A 88 9.75 -7.47 -0.26
C LYS A 88 8.47 -8.32 -0.10
N GLY A 89 7.34 -7.72 0.30
CA GLY A 89 6.02 -8.33 0.33
C GLY A 89 5.71 -9.22 1.53
N ASP A 90 6.54 -9.20 2.59
CA ASP A 90 6.32 -10.08 3.75
C ASP A 90 4.96 -9.88 4.39
N PHE A 91 4.55 -8.61 4.56
CA PHE A 91 3.28 -8.29 5.17
C PHE A 91 2.10 -8.65 4.27
N ALA A 92 2.08 -8.19 3.01
CA ALA A 92 0.97 -8.47 2.08
C ALA A 92 0.77 -9.97 1.84
N VAL A 93 1.87 -10.73 1.67
CA VAL A 93 1.82 -12.18 1.49
C VAL A 93 1.32 -12.88 2.76
N GLY A 94 1.78 -12.45 3.93
CA GLY A 94 1.30 -13.01 5.20
C GLY A 94 -0.14 -12.60 5.54
N LEU A 95 -0.57 -11.41 5.12
CA LEU A 95 -1.92 -10.91 5.36
C LEU A 95 -2.97 -11.62 4.48
N SER A 96 -2.60 -11.99 3.26
CA SER A 96 -3.52 -12.56 2.28
C SER A 96 -4.31 -13.77 2.79
N PRO A 97 -3.73 -14.80 3.40
CA PRO A 97 -4.50 -15.91 3.98
C PRO A 97 -5.31 -15.51 5.21
N GLU A 98 -4.83 -14.57 6.04
CA GLU A 98 -5.53 -14.10 7.23
C GLU A 98 -6.75 -13.24 6.90
N ARG A 99 -6.82 -12.72 5.68
CA ARG A 99 -7.86 -11.84 5.17
C ARG A 99 -8.47 -12.39 3.87
N ALA A 100 -8.80 -13.68 3.86
CA ALA A 100 -9.32 -14.37 2.68
C ALA A 100 -10.58 -13.73 2.07
N ASP A 101 -11.37 -13.02 2.89
CA ASP A 101 -12.58 -12.30 2.48
C ASP A 101 -12.32 -10.88 1.98
N SER A 102 -11.06 -10.42 1.95
CA SER A 102 -10.67 -9.09 1.49
C SER A 102 -9.71 -9.19 0.32
N GLY A 103 -9.82 -8.28 -0.64
CA GLY A 103 -8.83 -8.12 -1.70
C GLY A 103 -7.70 -7.20 -1.24
N ILE A 104 -6.47 -7.65 -1.36
CA ILE A 104 -5.29 -6.90 -0.94
C ILE A 104 -4.56 -6.37 -2.16
N ILE A 105 -4.31 -5.06 -2.17
CA ILE A 105 -3.48 -4.38 -3.17
C ILE A 105 -2.21 -3.91 -2.47
N ALA A 106 -1.05 -4.39 -2.92
CA ALA A 106 0.25 -4.06 -2.35
C ALA A 106 1.04 -3.16 -3.30
N LEU A 107 1.32 -1.93 -2.88
CA LEU A 107 2.03 -0.93 -3.66
C LEU A 107 3.50 -0.85 -3.25
N GLU A 108 4.41 -0.92 -4.24
CA GLU A 108 5.83 -0.65 -4.06
C GLU A 108 6.35 0.26 -5.18
N ARG A 109 7.11 1.28 -4.81
CA ARG A 109 7.65 2.23 -5.79
C ARG A 109 8.84 1.67 -6.57
N VAL A 110 9.67 0.87 -5.91
CA VAL A 110 10.94 0.40 -6.46
C VAL A 110 10.77 -0.98 -7.10
N ALA A 111 10.82 -1.04 -8.43
CA ALA A 111 10.62 -2.28 -9.19
C ALA A 111 11.56 -3.42 -8.77
N ASP A 112 12.85 -3.11 -8.50
CA ASP A 112 13.84 -4.10 -8.04
C ASP A 112 13.53 -4.67 -6.63
N VAL A 113 12.71 -3.99 -5.85
CA VAL A 113 12.20 -4.49 -4.56
C VAL A 113 10.95 -5.31 -4.78
N ALA A 114 10.00 -4.76 -5.54
CA ALA A 114 8.71 -5.38 -5.85
C ALA A 114 8.85 -6.76 -6.51
N VAL A 115 9.88 -6.99 -7.34
CA VAL A 115 10.13 -8.30 -7.94
C VAL A 115 10.26 -9.40 -6.88
N THR A 116 10.87 -9.12 -5.72
CA THR A 116 10.97 -10.09 -4.64
C THR A 116 9.60 -10.41 -4.02
N ALA A 117 8.75 -9.38 -3.86
CA ALA A 117 7.39 -9.54 -3.36
C ALA A 117 6.54 -10.40 -4.29
N LEU A 118 6.61 -10.12 -5.60
CA LEU A 118 5.93 -10.87 -6.64
C LEU A 118 6.35 -12.35 -6.65
N GLU A 119 7.66 -12.61 -6.64
CA GLU A 119 8.18 -13.98 -6.61
C GLU A 119 7.79 -14.74 -5.34
N LYS A 120 7.83 -14.05 -4.17
CA LYS A 120 7.39 -14.62 -2.91
C LYS A 120 5.91 -15.02 -2.95
N ALA A 121 5.05 -14.16 -3.46
CA ALA A 121 3.63 -14.45 -3.63
C ALA A 121 3.38 -15.57 -4.65
N ALA A 122 4.16 -15.62 -5.75
CA ALA A 122 4.04 -16.66 -6.75
C ALA A 122 4.53 -18.03 -6.24
N ALA A 123 5.48 -18.05 -5.31
CA ALA A 123 6.05 -19.27 -4.71
C ALA A 123 5.28 -19.76 -3.47
N SER A 124 4.22 -19.07 -3.03
CA SER A 124 3.38 -19.51 -1.90
C SER A 124 2.81 -20.91 -2.18
N ALA A 125 3.10 -21.86 -1.28
CA ALA A 125 3.09 -23.29 -1.55
C ALA A 125 1.70 -23.91 -1.79
N ASP A 126 0.61 -23.31 -1.27
CA ASP A 126 -0.70 -23.96 -1.24
C ASP A 126 -1.72 -23.45 -2.26
N ALA A 127 -1.49 -22.36 -2.85
CA ALA A 127 -2.10 -21.78 -4.05
C ALA A 127 -1.60 -20.34 -4.18
N ARG A 128 -1.40 -19.90 -5.42
CA ARG A 128 -1.16 -18.47 -5.69
C ARG A 128 -2.32 -17.67 -5.07
N PRO A 129 -2.06 -16.68 -4.17
CA PRO A 129 -3.16 -15.97 -3.51
C PRO A 129 -4.07 -15.30 -4.52
N ASP A 130 -5.34 -15.69 -4.54
CA ASP A 130 -6.33 -15.16 -5.50
C ASP A 130 -6.78 -13.75 -5.11
N ASN A 131 -6.62 -13.40 -3.83
CA ASN A 131 -7.01 -12.12 -3.23
C ASN A 131 -5.86 -11.11 -3.07
N LEU A 132 -4.68 -11.33 -3.68
CA LEU A 132 -3.53 -10.43 -3.61
C LEU A 132 -3.11 -9.97 -5.01
N ARG A 133 -2.92 -8.65 -5.16
CA ARG A 133 -2.33 -8.04 -6.37
C ARG A 133 -1.29 -6.99 -5.97
N PHE A 134 -0.33 -6.78 -6.85
CA PHE A 134 0.73 -5.80 -6.68
C PHE A 134 0.61 -4.67 -7.70
N VAL A 135 0.98 -3.47 -7.27
CA VAL A 135 1.15 -2.30 -8.13
C VAL A 135 2.59 -1.80 -7.96
N ILE A 136 3.28 -1.58 -9.07
CA ILE A 136 4.60 -0.92 -9.04
C ILE A 136 4.40 0.53 -9.44
N GLY A 137 4.59 1.46 -8.48
CA GLY A 137 4.37 2.88 -8.74
C GLY A 137 4.39 3.76 -7.49
N ASN A 138 4.17 5.05 -7.70
CA ASN A 138 4.19 6.04 -6.64
C ASN A 138 2.80 6.17 -5.97
N ALA A 139 2.77 6.23 -4.64
CA ALA A 139 1.55 6.40 -3.86
C ALA A 139 0.78 7.70 -4.19
N GLN A 140 1.46 8.72 -4.70
CA GLN A 140 0.84 9.95 -5.18
C GLN A 140 -0.12 9.74 -6.36
N ASN A 141 0.03 8.64 -7.11
CA ASN A 141 -0.82 8.31 -8.25
C ASN A 141 -2.09 7.53 -7.86
N LEU A 142 -2.21 7.10 -6.60
CA LEU A 142 -3.37 6.33 -6.14
C LEU A 142 -4.73 6.99 -6.47
N PRO A 143 -4.92 8.33 -6.32
CA PRO A 143 -6.20 8.98 -6.67
C PRO A 143 -6.48 9.06 -8.17
N VAL A 144 -5.45 8.84 -9.00
CA VAL A 144 -5.60 8.73 -10.46
C VAL A 144 -6.06 7.33 -10.85
N TRP A 145 -5.63 6.32 -10.09
CA TRP A 145 -5.89 4.92 -10.37
C TRP A 145 -7.15 4.37 -9.75
N PHE A 146 -7.56 4.89 -8.58
CA PHE A 146 -8.69 4.37 -7.82
C PHE A 146 -9.70 5.47 -7.51
N PRO A 147 -11.01 5.16 -7.57
CA PRO A 147 -12.05 6.10 -7.17
C PRO A 147 -12.02 6.37 -5.67
N GLU A 148 -12.80 7.35 -5.26
CA GLU A 148 -13.02 7.62 -3.84
C GLU A 148 -13.72 6.43 -3.16
N ASN A 149 -13.53 6.30 -1.85
CA ASN A 149 -14.16 5.25 -1.04
C ASN A 149 -13.87 3.82 -1.55
N THR A 150 -12.64 3.58 -2.03
CA THR A 150 -12.23 2.27 -2.54
C THR A 150 -11.76 1.32 -1.44
N PHE A 151 -11.02 1.82 -0.46
CA PHE A 151 -10.36 0.96 0.53
C PHE A 151 -11.01 1.04 1.90
N SER A 152 -11.20 -0.12 2.53
CA SER A 152 -11.64 -0.22 3.93
C SER A 152 -10.48 0.01 4.90
N ARG A 153 -9.25 -0.30 4.47
CA ARG A 153 -8.06 -0.18 5.29
C ARG A 153 -6.82 0.12 4.45
N ILE A 154 -5.94 0.96 5.01
CA ILE A 154 -4.60 1.22 4.48
C ILE A 154 -3.58 0.81 5.53
N TYR A 155 -2.50 0.15 5.10
CA TYR A 155 -1.36 -0.23 5.93
C TYR A 155 -0.12 0.52 5.50
N ILE A 156 0.63 1.02 6.47
CA ILE A 156 1.96 1.62 6.29
C ILE A 156 2.89 0.98 7.32
N ASN A 157 3.80 0.13 6.85
CA ASN A 157 4.71 -0.61 7.69
C ASN A 157 6.16 -0.20 7.40
N PHE A 158 6.86 0.35 8.40
CA PHE A 158 8.30 0.66 8.34
C PHE A 158 8.71 1.55 7.17
N CYS A 159 7.91 2.59 6.89
CA CYS A 159 8.22 3.55 5.83
C CYS A 159 9.42 4.44 6.20
N ASP A 160 10.04 5.05 5.18
CA ASP A 160 11.16 5.97 5.35
C ASP A 160 10.83 7.14 6.28
N PRO A 161 11.63 7.39 7.34
CA PRO A 161 11.33 8.42 8.34
C PRO A 161 11.65 9.84 7.86
N TRP A 162 12.43 10.02 6.79
CA TRP A 162 12.83 11.32 6.25
C TRP A 162 13.22 12.31 7.37
N PRO A 163 14.36 12.10 8.05
CA PRO A 163 14.68 12.81 9.32
C PRO A 163 14.86 14.32 9.14
N GLN A 164 15.26 14.78 7.97
CA GLN A 164 15.45 16.20 7.69
C GLN A 164 14.11 16.91 7.56
N LYS A 165 13.93 18.06 8.24
CA LYS A 165 12.68 18.86 8.22
C LYS A 165 12.22 19.23 6.81
N GLY A 166 13.15 19.54 5.89
CA GLY A 166 12.83 19.88 4.50
C GLY A 166 12.17 18.75 3.69
N TYR A 167 12.30 17.51 4.17
CA TYR A 167 11.70 16.33 3.53
C TYR A 167 10.45 15.80 4.24
N ALA A 168 9.97 16.47 5.28
CA ALA A 168 8.81 16.01 6.05
C ALA A 168 7.57 15.75 5.17
N LYS A 169 7.38 16.52 4.09
CA LYS A 169 6.30 16.31 3.12
C LYS A 169 6.37 14.97 2.36
N ARG A 170 7.51 14.26 2.40
CA ARG A 170 7.71 12.94 1.77
C ARG A 170 7.28 11.79 2.69
N ARG A 171 7.07 12.04 3.98
CA ARG A 171 6.60 11.04 4.93
C ARG A 171 5.20 10.59 4.55
N LEU A 172 4.94 9.30 4.56
CA LEU A 172 3.63 8.76 4.20
C LEU A 172 2.51 9.12 5.20
N THR A 173 2.85 9.72 6.33
CA THR A 173 1.91 10.29 7.31
C THR A 173 1.83 11.82 7.24
N ALA A 174 2.39 12.46 6.19
CA ALA A 174 2.29 13.90 5.99
C ALA A 174 0.86 14.32 5.60
N PRO A 175 0.44 15.58 5.89
CA PRO A 175 -0.90 16.08 5.61
C PRO A 175 -1.39 15.83 4.19
N GLY A 176 -0.51 15.98 3.17
CA GLY A 176 -0.87 15.70 1.78
C GLY A 176 -1.24 14.24 1.51
N PHE A 177 -0.55 13.29 2.18
CA PHE A 177 -0.91 11.88 2.11
C PHE A 177 -2.15 11.56 2.94
N LEU A 178 -2.33 12.17 4.12
CA LEU A 178 -3.54 11.99 4.93
C LEU A 178 -4.79 12.47 4.18
N ALA A 179 -4.70 13.60 3.47
CA ALA A 179 -5.78 14.08 2.60
C ALA A 179 -6.07 13.09 1.45
N LEU A 180 -5.03 12.48 0.86
CA LEU A 180 -5.17 11.45 -0.15
C LEU A 180 -5.88 10.20 0.41
N TYR A 181 -5.48 9.74 1.60
CA TYR A 181 -6.11 8.58 2.24
C TYR A 181 -7.56 8.83 2.62
N ARG A 182 -7.91 10.07 3.04
CA ARG A 182 -9.29 10.47 3.32
C ARG A 182 -10.22 10.32 2.11
N ARG A 183 -9.70 10.55 0.90
CA ARG A 183 -10.46 10.33 -0.34
C ARG A 183 -10.61 8.84 -0.67
N LEU A 184 -9.56 8.07 -0.48
CA LEU A 184 -9.51 6.67 -0.88
C LEU A 184 -10.18 5.72 0.10
N LEU A 185 -10.20 6.06 1.39
CA LEU A 185 -10.84 5.26 2.42
C LEU A 185 -12.35 5.44 2.39
N VAL A 186 -13.06 4.34 2.61
CA VAL A 186 -14.50 4.39 2.90
C VAL A 186 -14.74 5.16 4.20
N PRO A 187 -15.93 5.74 4.41
CA PRO A 187 -16.27 6.36 5.69
C PRO A 187 -16.07 5.40 6.87
N GLY A 188 -15.32 5.83 7.88
CA GLY A 188 -14.91 4.98 9.01
C GLY A 188 -13.78 4.01 8.68
N GLY A 189 -13.17 4.12 7.49
CA GLY A 189 -12.01 3.33 7.12
C GLY A 189 -10.78 3.65 7.98
N GLU A 190 -9.82 2.73 8.01
CA GLU A 190 -8.70 2.76 8.96
C GLU A 190 -7.35 2.90 8.26
N LEU A 191 -6.45 3.67 8.86
CA LEU A 191 -5.02 3.59 8.61
C LEU A 191 -4.36 2.82 9.75
N ARG A 192 -3.63 1.77 9.44
CA ARG A 192 -2.78 1.03 10.37
C ARG A 192 -1.32 1.36 10.10
N PHE A 193 -0.67 1.96 11.06
CA PHE A 193 0.69 2.46 10.96
C PHE A 193 1.60 1.74 11.94
N LYS A 194 2.73 1.19 11.44
CA LYS A 194 3.82 0.61 12.24
C LYS A 194 5.16 1.20 11.86
N THR A 195 6.01 1.47 12.86
CA THR A 195 7.37 1.94 12.66
C THR A 195 8.26 1.58 13.86
N ASP A 196 9.55 1.40 13.62
CA ASP A 196 10.60 1.30 14.62
C ASP A 196 11.17 2.68 15.03
N ASN A 197 10.79 3.73 14.29
CA ASN A 197 11.31 5.09 14.48
C ASN A 197 10.40 5.92 15.37
N GLU A 198 10.83 6.17 16.63
CA GLU A 198 10.07 6.94 17.60
C GLU A 198 9.76 8.37 17.11
N GLY A 199 10.77 9.04 16.53
CA GLY A 199 10.58 10.41 16.05
C GLY A 199 9.58 10.52 14.90
N LEU A 200 9.53 9.52 14.02
CA LEU A 200 8.47 9.44 13.00
C LEU A 200 7.12 9.16 13.64
N PHE A 201 7.07 8.27 14.64
CA PHE A 201 5.83 7.93 15.33
C PHE A 201 5.21 9.14 16.02
N ASP A 202 5.98 9.86 16.83
CA ASP A 202 5.53 11.05 17.55
C ASP A 202 5.07 12.14 16.59
N TRP A 203 5.87 12.43 15.59
CA TRP A 203 5.49 13.38 14.55
C TRP A 203 4.20 12.97 13.81
N SER A 204 4.02 11.68 13.54
CA SER A 204 2.80 11.18 12.88
C SER A 204 1.56 11.37 13.76
N LEU A 205 1.66 11.13 15.06
CA LEU A 205 0.57 11.40 16.01
C LEU A 205 0.16 12.88 16.02
N GLU A 206 1.14 13.80 15.95
CA GLU A 206 0.87 15.24 15.81
C GLU A 206 0.10 15.55 14.52
N GLN A 207 0.50 14.92 13.38
CA GLN A 207 -0.20 15.13 12.12
C GLN A 207 -1.62 14.56 12.16
N PHE A 208 -1.84 13.38 12.75
CA PHE A 208 -3.18 12.82 12.90
C PHE A 208 -4.09 13.74 13.71
N ALA A 209 -3.58 14.28 14.81
CA ALA A 209 -4.32 15.25 15.64
C ALA A 209 -4.63 16.55 14.89
N ALA A 210 -3.64 17.10 14.16
CA ALA A 210 -3.80 18.33 13.38
C ALA A 210 -4.84 18.18 12.25
N GLU A 211 -4.95 16.98 11.65
CA GLU A 211 -5.94 16.68 10.62
C GLU A 211 -7.30 16.25 11.20
N GLY A 212 -7.48 16.30 12.53
CA GLY A 212 -8.71 15.90 13.20
C GLY A 212 -9.03 14.41 13.07
N LEU A 213 -8.01 13.56 12.91
CA LEU A 213 -8.18 12.12 12.83
C LEU A 213 -8.21 11.50 14.22
N ARG A 214 -9.07 10.51 14.41
CA ARG A 214 -9.21 9.80 15.67
C ARG A 214 -8.23 8.62 15.74
N VAL A 215 -7.26 8.70 16.65
CA VAL A 215 -6.41 7.56 17.01
C VAL A 215 -7.23 6.62 17.90
N ALA A 216 -7.72 5.52 17.34
CA ALA A 216 -8.57 4.57 18.07
C ALA A 216 -7.77 3.76 19.10
N VAL A 217 -6.56 3.35 18.74
CA VAL A 217 -5.62 2.63 19.60
C VAL A 217 -4.20 2.93 19.18
N MET A 218 -3.29 3.00 20.13
CA MET A 218 -1.86 3.08 19.88
C MET A 218 -1.06 2.34 20.95
N THR A 219 0.16 1.96 20.59
CA THR A 219 1.15 1.42 21.53
C THR A 219 2.55 1.85 21.16
N ARG A 220 3.41 1.98 22.17
CA ARG A 220 4.84 2.23 21.99
C ARG A 220 5.67 0.94 22.02
N ASP A 221 5.05 -0.19 22.28
CA ASP A 221 5.63 -1.52 22.18
C ASP A 221 4.56 -2.51 21.72
N LEU A 222 4.52 -2.77 20.43
CA LEU A 222 3.54 -3.63 19.78
C LEU A 222 3.56 -5.04 20.37
N HIS A 223 4.76 -5.60 20.56
CA HIS A 223 4.91 -7.00 20.95
C HIS A 223 4.59 -7.25 22.43
N SER A 224 4.62 -6.21 23.26
CA SER A 224 4.20 -6.27 24.67
C SER A 224 2.75 -5.82 24.87
N SER A 225 2.00 -5.58 23.83
CA SER A 225 0.63 -5.06 23.87
C SER A 225 -0.40 -6.07 23.36
N ALA A 226 -1.68 -5.81 23.62
CA ALA A 226 -2.78 -6.60 23.06
C ALA A 226 -2.82 -6.57 21.50
N LEU A 227 -2.17 -5.60 20.86
CA LEU A 227 -2.07 -5.52 19.40
C LEU A 227 -1.09 -6.56 18.80
N ALA A 228 -0.34 -7.29 19.63
CA ALA A 228 0.51 -8.40 19.17
C ALA A 228 -0.32 -9.55 18.62
N GLU A 229 -1.53 -9.76 19.12
CA GLU A 229 -2.45 -10.75 18.61
C GLU A 229 -2.92 -10.36 17.20
N GLY A 230 -2.76 -11.27 16.24
CA GLY A 230 -3.09 -11.02 14.82
C GLY A 230 -2.09 -10.10 14.09
N ASN A 231 -0.95 -9.75 14.69
CA ASN A 231 0.09 -9.01 14.02
C ASN A 231 0.82 -9.87 12.98
N ILE A 232 0.85 -9.41 11.74
CA ILE A 232 1.68 -10.02 10.69
C ILE A 232 3.11 -9.50 10.84
N MET A 233 4.00 -10.37 11.27
CA MET A 233 5.40 -10.04 11.53
C MET A 233 6.23 -10.12 10.26
N THR A 234 6.82 -9.00 9.83
CA THR A 234 7.73 -8.96 8.68
C THR A 234 9.15 -9.43 9.03
N GLU A 235 9.98 -9.74 8.01
CA GLU A 235 11.43 -9.99 8.21
C GLU A 235 12.11 -8.77 8.88
N TYR A 236 11.75 -7.57 8.44
CA TYR A 236 12.25 -6.33 9.01
C TYR A 236 11.92 -6.22 10.51
N GLU A 237 10.65 -6.44 10.85
CA GLU A 237 10.16 -6.40 12.23
C GLU A 237 10.87 -7.41 13.13
N ARG A 238 11.05 -8.66 12.66
CA ARG A 238 11.81 -9.69 13.39
C ARG A 238 13.23 -9.25 13.71
N ASN A 239 13.90 -8.58 12.76
CA ASN A 239 15.28 -8.11 12.96
C ASN A 239 15.40 -7.03 14.03
N PHE A 240 14.38 -6.19 14.22
CA PHE A 240 14.35 -5.16 15.26
C PHE A 240 13.95 -5.76 16.62
N THR A 241 12.91 -6.56 16.64
CA THR A 241 12.43 -7.24 17.85
C THR A 241 13.50 -8.16 18.46
N SER A 242 14.26 -8.89 17.63
CA SER A 242 15.37 -9.73 18.11
C SER A 242 16.50 -8.95 18.79
N LYS A 243 16.56 -7.63 18.56
CA LYS A 243 17.53 -6.71 19.22
C LYS A 243 16.93 -6.00 20.44
N GLY A 244 15.70 -6.38 20.85
CA GLY A 244 14.99 -5.74 21.94
C GLY A 244 14.48 -4.32 21.62
N MET A 245 14.40 -3.96 20.34
CA MET A 245 13.88 -2.64 19.94
C MET A 245 12.36 -2.68 19.85
N PRO A 246 11.64 -1.71 20.45
CA PRO A 246 10.19 -1.67 20.39
C PRO A 246 9.70 -1.30 19.00
N ILE A 247 8.51 -1.77 18.67
CA ILE A 247 7.76 -1.36 17.48
C ILE A 247 6.57 -0.53 17.91
N TYR A 248 6.48 0.68 17.37
CA TYR A 248 5.39 1.62 17.60
C TYR A 248 4.25 1.31 16.62
N SER A 249 3.00 1.35 17.09
CA SER A 249 1.83 1.10 16.25
C SER A 249 0.67 2.02 16.62
N ALA A 250 -0.06 2.48 15.60
CA ALA A 250 -1.29 3.25 15.75
C ALA A 250 -2.34 2.81 14.74
N HIS A 251 -3.60 2.72 15.18
CA HIS A 251 -4.77 2.55 14.32
C HIS A 251 -5.56 3.87 14.33
N VAL A 252 -5.76 4.43 13.16
CA VAL A 252 -6.32 5.77 12.96
C VAL A 252 -7.57 5.65 12.11
N VAL A 253 -8.67 6.20 12.57
CA VAL A 253 -9.97 6.14 11.88
C VAL A 253 -10.22 7.45 11.15
N PHE A 254 -10.68 7.31 9.91
CA PHE A 254 -11.09 8.41 9.03
C PHE A 254 -12.61 8.52 9.06
N ASP A 255 -13.13 9.15 10.11
CA ASP A 255 -14.55 9.46 10.20
C ASP A 255 -14.95 10.45 9.08
N LYS A 256 -16.21 10.40 8.62
CA LYS A 256 -16.74 11.46 7.74
C LYS A 256 -16.54 12.80 8.47
N LYS A 257 -16.03 13.81 7.77
CA LYS A 257 -16.30 15.16 8.24
C LYS A 257 -17.81 15.32 8.16
N ASP A 258 -18.44 15.67 9.27
CA ASP A 258 -19.77 16.29 9.22
C ASP A 258 -19.60 17.55 8.35
N ASP A 259 -19.99 17.44 7.10
CA ASP A 259 -20.23 18.63 6.29
C ASP A 259 -21.39 19.34 7.01
N GLY A 260 -21.01 20.21 7.97
CA GLY A 260 -21.98 21.00 8.71
C GLY A 260 -22.86 21.72 7.72
N ASN A 261 -24.06 21.19 7.55
CA ASN A 261 -25.19 21.92 6.98
C ASN A 261 -25.42 23.10 7.92
N ASN A 262 -24.74 24.21 7.67
CA ASN A 262 -25.20 25.50 8.16
C ASN A 262 -26.43 25.86 7.31
N GLU A 263 -27.62 25.51 7.83
CA GLU A 263 -28.85 26.21 7.50
C GLU A 263 -28.78 27.66 7.92
#